data_8399f2fa76a6cefcbe7e0c97d87428b0
#
_entry.id   8399f2fa76a6cefcbe7e0c97d87428b0
#
_cell.length_a   1.000
_cell.length_b   1.000
_cell.length_c   1.000
_cell.angle_alpha   90.00
_cell.angle_beta   90.00
_cell.angle_gamma   90.00
#
_symmetry.space_group_name_H-M   'P 1'
#
loop_
_entity.id
_entity.type
_entity.pdbx_description
1 polymer ?
#
loop_
_entity_poly.entity_id
_entity_poly.type
_entity_poly.pdbx_seq_one_letter_code
_entity_poly.pdbx_strand_id
1 'polypeptide(L)' 'MKLYELSKGDWFKITDEELKVPVAHDDVDLDETYWFGHVDGMYSYCKDKDGQLCHFAAWTEVEKI' A
#
# COMPACT_ATOMS: atom_id res chain seq x y z
N MET A 1 -0.95 -11.12 -3.03
CA MET A 1 -0.19 -10.68 -4.22
C MET A 1 0.79 -9.57 -3.81
N LYS A 2 1.79 -9.36 -4.60
CA LYS A 2 2.75 -8.29 -4.34
C LYS A 2 2.28 -6.98 -4.96
N LEU A 3 2.66 -5.89 -4.33
CA LEU A 3 2.26 -4.56 -4.80
C LEU A 3 2.62 -4.32 -6.26
N TYR A 4 3.81 -4.76 -6.69
CA TYR A 4 4.26 -4.55 -8.07
C TYR A 4 3.41 -5.27 -9.13
N GLU A 5 2.54 -6.17 -8.70
CA GLU A 5 1.64 -6.89 -9.61
C GLU A 5 0.38 -6.10 -9.95
N LEU A 6 0.16 -4.98 -9.27
CA LEU A 6 -1.00 -4.13 -9.51
C LEU A 6 -0.83 -3.30 -10.78
N SER A 7 -1.94 -2.86 -11.32
CA SER A 7 -1.98 -1.94 -12.45
C SER A 7 -2.39 -0.55 -11.99
N LYS A 8 -1.92 0.46 -12.70
CA LYS A 8 -2.27 1.85 -12.38
C LYS A 8 -3.78 2.00 -12.27
N GLY A 9 -4.21 2.60 -11.19
CA GLY A 9 -5.63 2.83 -10.92
C GLY A 9 -6.28 1.77 -10.06
N ASP A 10 -5.58 0.67 -9.77
CA ASP A 10 -6.11 -0.36 -8.88
C ASP A 10 -6.16 0.15 -7.44
N TRP A 11 -7.23 -0.21 -6.74
CA TRP A 11 -7.32 0.03 -5.31
C TRP A 11 -6.90 -1.25 -4.58
N PHE A 12 -6.24 -1.09 -3.46
CA PHE A 12 -5.73 -2.23 -2.71
C PHE A 12 -5.71 -1.92 -1.22
N LYS A 13 -5.55 -2.97 -0.44
CA LYS A 13 -5.26 -2.84 0.99
C LYS A 13 -4.05 -3.69 1.33
N ILE A 14 -3.34 -3.29 2.37
CA ILE A 14 -2.11 -3.96 2.78
C ILE A 14 -2.46 -5.17 3.63
N THR A 15 -1.87 -6.31 3.25
CA THR A 15 -2.04 -7.56 3.99
C THR A 15 -0.72 -8.07 4.55
N ASP A 16 0.34 -7.27 4.44
CA ASP A 16 1.68 -7.65 4.89
C ASP A 16 1.72 -7.77 6.40
N GLU A 17 2.07 -8.95 6.87
CA GLU A 17 2.11 -9.25 8.30
C GLU A 17 3.10 -8.37 9.05
N GLU A 18 4.21 -8.01 8.43
CA GLU A 18 5.21 -7.17 9.06
C GLU A 18 4.69 -5.76 9.30
N LEU A 19 3.83 -5.27 8.41
CA LEU A 19 3.22 -3.95 8.55
C LEU A 19 2.03 -3.95 9.48
N LYS A 20 1.57 -5.13 9.89
CA LYS A 20 0.48 -5.28 10.84
C LYS A 20 0.95 -5.32 12.29
N VAL A 21 2.26 -5.31 12.51
CA VAL A 21 2.80 -5.29 13.86
C VAL A 21 2.34 -4.01 14.55
N PRO A 22 1.79 -4.10 15.75
CA PRO A 22 1.36 -2.90 16.47
C PRO A 22 2.53 -1.97 16.69
N VAL A 23 2.40 -0.77 16.19
CA VAL A 23 3.36 0.30 16.46
C VAL A 23 2.76 1.24 17.49
N ALA A 24 3.63 1.98 18.16
CA ALA A 24 3.20 2.83 19.25
C ALA A 24 2.34 4.00 18.82
N HIS A 25 2.24 4.25 17.52
CA HIS A 25 1.36 5.28 16.98
C HIS A 25 0.31 4.64 16.10
N ASP A 26 -0.86 5.21 16.16
CA ASP A 26 -2.06 4.65 15.56
C ASP A 26 -2.28 5.11 14.13
N ASP A 27 -1.20 5.48 13.44
CA ASP A 27 -1.31 6.07 12.11
C ASP A 27 -1.49 5.02 11.01
N VAL A 28 -1.34 3.75 11.35
CA VAL A 28 -1.52 2.66 10.38
C VAL A 28 -2.91 2.10 10.51
N ASP A 29 -3.76 2.45 9.57
CA ASP A 29 -5.08 1.87 9.45
C ASP A 29 -5.00 0.71 8.47
N LEU A 30 -5.03 -0.51 8.98
CA LEU A 30 -4.89 -1.71 8.15
C LEU A 30 -6.12 -1.98 7.29
N ASP A 31 -7.22 -1.32 7.59
CA ASP A 31 -8.43 -1.43 6.79
C ASP A 31 -8.51 -0.35 5.72
N GLU A 32 -7.53 0.54 5.70
CA GLU A 32 -7.53 1.61 4.72
C GLU A 32 -7.18 1.10 3.34
N THR A 33 -7.85 1.64 2.35
CA THR A 33 -7.58 1.33 0.95
C THR A 33 -6.69 2.41 0.34
N TYR A 34 -5.86 1.99 -0.61
CA TYR A 34 -4.94 2.87 -1.29
C TYR A 34 -5.11 2.75 -2.79
N TRP A 35 -4.82 3.82 -3.49
CA TRP A 35 -4.81 3.85 -4.96
C TRP A 35 -3.39 3.63 -5.45
N PHE A 36 -3.23 2.70 -6.38
CA PHE A 36 -1.91 2.38 -6.93
C PHE A 36 -1.61 3.24 -8.14
N GLY A 37 -0.47 3.93 -8.11
CA GLY A 37 0.02 4.69 -9.26
C GLY A 37 1.00 3.87 -10.09
N HIS A 38 2.22 3.74 -9.60
CA HIS A 38 3.26 2.99 -10.32
C HIS A 38 4.38 2.60 -9.36
N VAL A 39 5.24 1.71 -9.82
CA VAL A 39 6.46 1.33 -9.10
C VAL A 39 7.63 2.06 -9.74
N ASP A 40 8.49 2.62 -8.89
CA ASP A 40 9.71 3.28 -9.33
C ASP A 40 10.87 2.69 -8.52
N GLY A 41 11.61 1.80 -9.14
CA GLY A 41 12.68 1.09 -8.46
C GLY A 41 12.15 0.16 -7.39
N MET A 42 12.56 0.39 -6.14
CA MET A 42 12.17 -0.45 -5.01
C MET A 42 10.90 0.03 -4.31
N TYR A 43 10.40 1.20 -4.68
CA TYR A 43 9.25 1.81 -4.02
C TYR A 43 8.13 2.07 -5.00
N SER A 44 6.94 2.29 -4.46
CA SER A 44 5.77 2.59 -5.24
C SER A 44 5.30 4.01 -4.98
N TYR A 45 4.48 4.52 -5.90
CA TYR A 45 3.75 5.76 -5.73
C TYR A 45 2.28 5.42 -5.64
N CYS A 46 1.73 5.60 -4.44
CA CYS A 46 0.35 5.30 -4.13
C CYS A 46 -0.29 6.52 -3.49
N LYS A 47 -1.60 6.53 -3.41
CA LYS A 47 -2.33 7.58 -2.71
C LYS A 47 -3.32 6.96 -1.75
N ASP A 48 -3.50 7.60 -0.60
CA ASP A 48 -4.53 7.19 0.34
C ASP A 48 -5.90 7.76 -0.10
N LYS A 49 -6.91 7.50 0.70
CA LYS A 49 -8.27 7.97 0.39
C LYS A 49 -8.39 9.50 0.40
N ASP A 50 -7.47 10.18 1.06
CA ASP A 50 -7.44 11.64 1.13
C ASP A 50 -6.58 12.27 0.04
N GLY A 51 -6.00 11.44 -0.83
CA GLY A 51 -5.17 11.90 -1.91
C GLY A 51 -3.73 12.17 -1.53
N GLN A 52 -3.32 11.80 -0.32
CA GLN A 52 -1.95 11.99 0.11
C GLN A 52 -1.05 10.91 -0.47
N LEU A 53 0.13 11.33 -0.92
CA LEU A 53 1.10 10.43 -1.52
C LEU A 53 1.68 9.49 -0.47
N CYS A 54 1.67 8.20 -0.79
CA CYS A 54 2.23 7.16 0.06
C CYS A 54 3.23 6.34 -0.73
N HIS A 55 4.30 5.90 -0.06
CA HIS A 55 5.32 5.06 -0.69
C HIS A 55 5.44 3.76 0.09
N PHE A 56 5.24 2.65 -0.60
CA PHE A 56 5.40 1.33 -0.02
C PHE A 56 6.46 0.58 -0.83
N ALA A 57 7.15 -0.34 -0.17
CA ALA A 57 8.10 -1.21 -0.87
C ALA A 57 7.36 -2.00 -1.95
N ALA A 58 7.99 -2.15 -3.11
CA ALA A 58 7.35 -2.79 -4.25
C ALA A 58 6.90 -4.23 -3.95
N TRP A 59 7.57 -4.90 -3.04
CA TRP A 59 7.26 -6.30 -2.67
C TRP A 59 6.27 -6.43 -1.52
N THR A 60 5.63 -5.35 -1.10
CA THR A 60 4.64 -5.39 -0.03
C THR A 60 3.48 -6.32 -0.40
N GLU A 61 3.08 -7.16 0.54
CA GLU A 61 1.92 -8.01 0.34
C GLU A 61 0.64 -7.18 0.41
N VAL A 62 -0.18 -7.32 -0.60
CA VAL A 62 -1.42 -6.54 -0.71
C VAL A 62 -2.54 -7.42 -1.25
N GLU A 63 -3.75 -6.93 -1.13
CA GLU A 63 -4.93 -7.53 -1.71
C GLU A 63 -5.62 -6.49 -2.57
N LYS A 64 -5.84 -6.83 -3.83
CA LYS A 64 -6.59 -5.97 -4.75
C LYS A 64 -8.07 -6.02 -4.40
N ILE A 65 -8.68 -4.86 -4.38
CA ILE A 65 -10.10 -4.71 -4.10
C ILE A 65 -10.93 -4.79 -5.37
#